data_bc340e0b1630a3e9238d273530d55740
#
_entry.id   bc340e0b1630a3e9238d273530d55740
#
_cell.length_a   1.000
_cell.length_b   1.000
_cell.length_c   1.000
_cell.angle_alpha   90.00
_cell.angle_beta   90.00
_cell.angle_gamma   90.00
#
_symmetry.space_group_name_H-M   'P 1'
#
loop_
_entity.id
_entity.type
_entity.pdbx_description
1 polymer ?
#
loop_
_entity_poly.entity_id
_entity_poly.type
_entity_poly.pdbx_seq_one_letter_code
_entity_poly.pdbx_strand_id
1 'polypeptide(L)'
;MNQSDVKVSFYLKKSEADAKGNCPVMARLNVGRYSEVAFSLKMSVPHAMWNLGRATGKSVAAREINRQLDEIRANALHIYQDLSSIREGVTADDVRCLLLGMASGQQTL
;
A
#
# COMPACT_ATOMS: atom_id res chain seq x y z
N MET A 1 15.96 -3.87 16.96
CA MET A 1 15.57 -3.87 16.52
C MET A 1 15.02 -3.87 15.56
N ASN A 2 14.38 -4.12 15.33
CA ASN A 2 14.13 -4.31 14.22
C ASN A 2 12.85 -4.01 13.86
N GLN A 3 12.65 -2.94 13.34
CA GLN A 3 11.45 -2.47 12.90
C GLN A 3 11.09 -3.04 11.63
N SER A 4 11.87 -3.90 11.12
CA SER A 4 11.58 -4.40 9.83
C SER A 4 10.59 -5.51 9.82
N ASP A 5 9.83 -5.66 10.86
CA ASP A 5 8.74 -6.63 10.85
C ASP A 5 7.60 -6.22 9.94
N VAL A 6 7.59 -4.99 9.48
CA VAL A 6 6.55 -4.51 8.57
C VAL A 6 7.12 -4.40 7.16
N LYS A 7 6.44 -5.03 6.20
CA LYS A 7 6.87 -4.97 4.82
C LYS A 7 5.65 -4.64 3.95
N VAL A 8 5.81 -3.66 3.09
CA VAL A 8 4.74 -3.27 2.17
C VAL A 8 5.25 -3.41 0.75
N SER A 9 4.51 -4.12 -0.07
CA SER A 9 4.84 -4.26 -1.48
C SER A 9 3.59 -3.95 -2.30
N PHE A 10 3.82 -3.64 -3.57
CA PHE A 10 2.72 -3.26 -4.45
C PHE A 10 2.78 -4.11 -5.71
N TYR A 11 1.61 -4.38 -6.28
CA TYR A 11 1.54 -5.13 -7.54
C TYR A 11 0.25 -4.75 -8.27
N LEU A 12 0.19 -5.11 -9.54
CA LEU A 12 -1.01 -4.86 -10.33
C LEU A 12 -1.85 -6.11 -10.41
N LYS A 13 -3.16 -5.95 -10.31
CA LYS A 13 -4.07 -7.06 -10.49
C LYS A 13 -4.46 -7.12 -11.96
N LYS A 14 -3.65 -7.78 -12.76
CA LYS A 14 -3.81 -7.77 -14.20
C LYS A 14 -5.09 -8.44 -14.67
N SER A 15 -5.65 -9.31 -13.87
CA SER A 15 -6.91 -9.97 -14.23
C SER A 15 -8.08 -9.02 -14.25
N GLU A 16 -7.92 -7.82 -13.69
CA GLU A 16 -8.99 -6.83 -13.66
C GLU A 16 -8.63 -5.60 -14.49
N ALA A 17 -7.80 -5.77 -15.48
CA ALA A 17 -7.44 -4.66 -16.36
C ALA A 17 -8.69 -4.18 -17.11
N ASP A 18 -8.81 -2.87 -17.28
CA ASP A 18 -9.93 -2.34 -18.03
C ASP A 18 -9.60 -2.35 -19.53
N ALA A 19 -10.51 -1.79 -20.34
CA ALA A 19 -10.36 -1.82 -21.79
C ALA A 19 -9.13 -1.06 -22.26
N LYS A 20 -8.62 -0.15 -21.44
CA LYS A 20 -7.45 0.65 -21.80
C LYS A 20 -6.15 0.07 -21.29
N GLY A 21 -6.22 -1.07 -20.63
CA GLY A 21 -5.03 -1.70 -20.09
C GLY A 21 -4.62 -1.19 -18.72
N ASN A 22 -5.47 -0.41 -18.07
CA ASN A 22 -5.18 0.04 -16.70
C ASN A 22 -5.54 -1.07 -15.72
N CYS A 23 -4.65 -1.34 -14.80
CA CYS A 23 -4.84 -2.40 -13.80
C CYS A 23 -4.92 -1.79 -12.42
N PRO A 24 -5.79 -2.32 -11.56
CA PRO A 24 -5.83 -1.83 -10.18
C PRO A 24 -4.52 -2.11 -9.46
N VAL A 25 -4.09 -1.17 -8.66
CA VAL A 25 -2.88 -1.33 -7.85
C VAL A 25 -3.28 -1.92 -6.51
N MET A 26 -2.63 -3.01 -6.14
CA MET A 26 -2.87 -3.67 -4.87
C MET A 26 -1.65 -3.50 -3.98
N ALA A 27 -1.90 -3.46 -2.70
CA ALA A 27 -0.82 -3.44 -1.71
C ALA A 27 -0.87 -4.74 -0.92
N ARG A 28 0.29 -5.27 -0.65
CA ARG A 28 0.42 -6.43 0.24
C ARG A 28 1.20 -6.00 1.46
N LEU A 29 0.60 -6.16 2.61
CA LEU A 29 1.18 -5.72 3.86
C LEU A 29 1.45 -6.94 4.73
N ASN A 30 2.70 -7.08 5.15
CA ASN A 30 3.11 -8.17 6.02
C ASN A 30 3.54 -7.59 7.35
N VAL A 31 3.09 -8.20 8.43
CA VAL A 31 3.52 -7.84 9.77
C VAL A 31 4.04 -9.11 10.41
N GLY A 32 5.34 -9.14 10.69
CA GLY A 32 5.97 -10.34 11.19
C GLY A 32 5.98 -11.43 10.13
N ARG A 33 5.96 -12.66 10.57
CA ARG A 33 6.05 -13.80 9.65
C ARG A 33 4.70 -14.38 9.29
N TYR A 34 3.70 -14.14 10.10
CA TYR A 34 2.46 -14.86 9.96
C TYR A 34 1.25 -14.01 9.65
N SER A 35 1.40 -12.71 9.66
CA SER A 35 0.27 -11.83 9.41
C SER A 35 0.45 -11.14 8.06
N GLU A 36 -0.50 -11.32 7.18
CA GLU A 36 -0.44 -10.75 5.84
C GLU A 36 -1.83 -10.37 5.39
N VAL A 37 -1.94 -9.24 4.69
CA VAL A 37 -3.21 -8.82 4.12
C VAL A 37 -2.93 -8.10 2.82
N ALA A 38 -3.84 -8.23 1.86
CA ALA A 38 -3.75 -7.52 0.59
C ALA A 38 -4.99 -6.67 0.43
N PHE A 39 -4.85 -5.50 -0.16
CA PHE A 39 -5.98 -4.61 -0.33
C PHE A 39 -5.74 -3.70 -1.53
N SER A 40 -6.83 -3.13 -2.06
CA SER A 40 -6.77 -2.25 -3.20
C SER A 40 -6.48 -0.83 -2.75
N LEU A 41 -5.66 -0.13 -3.52
CA LEU A 41 -5.33 1.25 -3.23
C LEU A 41 -6.29 2.23 -3.90
N LYS A 42 -7.29 1.71 -4.61
CA LYS A 42 -8.28 2.54 -5.31
C LYS A 42 -7.63 3.41 -6.38
N MET A 43 -6.59 2.92 -6.99
CA MET A 43 -5.95 3.59 -8.12
C MET A 43 -5.64 2.55 -9.17
N SER A 44 -5.51 2.99 -10.42
CA SER A 44 -5.17 2.12 -11.53
C SER A 44 -4.01 2.70 -12.30
N VAL A 45 -3.18 1.82 -12.85
CA VAL A 45 -1.99 2.21 -13.59
C VAL A 45 -1.90 1.35 -14.85
N PRO A 46 -1.56 1.92 -16.00
CA PRO A 46 -1.34 1.08 -17.19
C PRO A 46 -0.23 0.07 -16.92
N HIS A 47 -0.47 -1.18 -17.27
CA HIS A 47 0.52 -2.21 -16.96
C HIS A 47 1.86 -1.93 -17.64
N ALA A 48 1.85 -1.20 -18.73
CA ALA A 48 3.09 -0.83 -19.42
C ALA A 48 3.94 0.14 -18.61
N MET A 49 3.33 0.85 -17.65
CA MET A 49 4.05 1.78 -16.78
C MET A 49 4.47 1.15 -15.46
N TRP A 50 4.36 -0.15 -15.33
CA TRP A 50 4.62 -0.79 -14.05
C TRP A 50 5.75 -1.80 -14.16
N ASN A 51 6.69 -1.73 -13.26
CA ASN A 51 7.78 -2.68 -13.23
C ASN A 51 8.32 -2.79 -11.81
N LEU A 52 8.46 -4.01 -11.35
CA LEU A 52 9.06 -4.30 -10.04
C LEU A 52 8.41 -3.54 -8.89
N GLY A 53 7.10 -3.39 -8.96
CA GLY A 53 6.35 -2.83 -7.84
C GLY A 53 6.25 -1.32 -7.83
N ARG A 54 6.54 -0.66 -8.94
CA ARG A 54 6.39 0.79 -8.98
C ARG A 54 6.17 1.26 -10.41
N ALA A 55 5.71 2.48 -10.54
CA ALA A 55 5.50 3.06 -11.86
C ALA A 55 6.84 3.44 -12.48
N THR A 56 6.93 3.27 -13.79
CA THR A 56 8.17 3.55 -14.51
C THR A 56 7.96 4.73 -15.45
N GLY A 57 9.04 5.32 -15.90
CA GLY A 57 9.00 6.44 -16.81
C GLY A 57 9.30 7.73 -16.10
N LYS A 58 9.36 8.79 -16.87
CA LYS A 58 9.71 10.10 -16.34
C LYS A 58 8.55 11.08 -16.36
N SER A 59 7.36 10.59 -16.61
CA SER A 59 6.19 11.46 -16.67
C SER A 59 5.80 11.94 -15.27
N VAL A 60 5.05 13.02 -15.23
CA VAL A 60 4.52 13.52 -13.98
C VAL A 60 3.61 12.47 -13.34
N ALA A 61 2.84 11.76 -14.16
CA ALA A 61 1.96 10.72 -13.66
C ALA A 61 2.73 9.63 -12.93
N ALA A 62 3.85 9.17 -13.51
CA ALA A 62 4.64 8.13 -12.86
C ALA A 62 5.22 8.61 -11.54
N ARG A 63 5.69 9.85 -11.50
CA ARG A 63 6.23 10.40 -10.26
C ARG A 63 5.16 10.52 -9.18
N GLU A 64 3.97 10.94 -9.57
CA GLU A 64 2.89 11.10 -8.62
C GLU A 64 2.46 9.75 -8.05
N ILE A 65 2.39 8.74 -8.89
CA ILE A 65 2.04 7.40 -8.45
C ILE A 65 3.08 6.91 -7.44
N ASN A 66 4.36 7.03 -7.77
CA ASN A 66 5.41 6.58 -6.88
C ASN A 66 5.42 7.35 -5.57
N ARG A 67 5.12 8.65 -5.63
CA ARG A 67 5.03 9.45 -4.41
C ARG A 67 3.93 8.91 -3.49
N GLN A 68 2.79 8.58 -4.08
CA GLN A 68 1.69 8.03 -3.30
C GLN A 68 2.04 6.67 -2.71
N LEU A 69 2.74 5.83 -3.48
CA LEU A 69 3.15 4.53 -2.98
C LEU A 69 4.12 4.66 -1.82
N ASP A 70 5.08 5.59 -1.94
CA ASP A 70 6.04 5.81 -0.86
C ASP A 70 5.35 6.36 0.39
N GLU A 71 4.35 7.20 0.20
CA GLU A 71 3.59 7.75 1.30
C GLU A 71 2.81 6.67 2.04
N ILE A 72 2.21 5.77 1.28
CA ILE A 72 1.46 4.66 1.87
C ILE A 72 2.40 3.76 2.67
N ARG A 73 3.58 3.48 2.13
CA ARG A 73 4.55 2.66 2.82
C ARG A 73 5.00 3.31 4.14
N ALA A 74 5.29 4.60 4.09
CA ALA A 74 5.71 5.33 5.28
C ALA A 74 4.59 5.37 6.33
N ASN A 75 3.36 5.58 5.87
CA ASN A 75 2.22 5.61 6.79
C ASN A 75 2.00 4.26 7.44
N ALA A 76 2.14 3.19 6.68
CA ALA A 76 1.94 1.85 7.22
C ALA A 76 2.96 1.57 8.33
N LEU A 77 4.21 1.92 8.08
CA LEU A 77 5.25 1.71 9.08
C LEU A 77 4.99 2.54 10.33
N HIS A 78 4.58 3.79 10.13
CA HIS A 78 4.32 4.68 11.24
C HIS A 78 3.15 4.17 12.10
N ILE A 79 2.09 3.70 11.43
CA ILE A 79 0.94 3.14 12.13
C ILE A 79 1.35 1.92 12.94
N TYR A 80 2.17 1.05 12.35
CA TYR A 80 2.63 -0.12 13.06
C TYR A 80 3.43 0.27 14.31
N GLN A 81 4.30 1.26 14.18
CA GLN A 81 5.10 1.70 15.32
C GLN A 81 4.23 2.26 16.43
N ASP A 82 3.21 3.06 16.05
CA ASP A 82 2.30 3.61 17.04
C ASP A 82 1.51 2.52 17.75
N LEU A 83 0.96 1.58 17.01
CA LEU A 83 0.18 0.51 17.61
C LEU A 83 1.04 -0.39 18.50
N SER A 84 2.24 -0.71 18.04
CA SER A 84 3.08 -1.62 18.80
C SER A 84 3.62 -0.98 20.08
N SER A 85 3.59 0.36 20.16
CA SER A 85 4.01 1.02 21.37
C SER A 85 2.93 1.00 22.45
N ILE A 86 1.69 0.71 22.09
CA ILE A 86 0.60 0.69 23.06
C ILE A 86 0.04 -0.70 23.31
N ARG A 87 0.38 -1.66 22.47
CA ARG A 87 -0.07 -3.04 22.71
C ARG A 87 0.78 -4.01 21.92
N GLU A 88 0.71 -5.27 22.32
CA GLU A 88 1.38 -6.33 21.59
C GLU A 88 0.38 -7.00 20.64
N GLY A 89 0.88 -7.80 19.73
CA GLY A 89 0.01 -8.57 18.86
C GLY A 89 -0.61 -7.77 17.73
N VAL A 90 0.07 -6.72 17.27
CA VAL A 90 -0.43 -5.94 16.14
C VAL A 90 -0.36 -6.80 14.88
N THR A 91 -1.45 -6.84 14.13
CA THR A 91 -1.53 -7.64 12.90
C THR A 91 -1.53 -6.74 11.68
N ALA A 92 -1.34 -7.36 10.51
CA ALA A 92 -1.42 -6.63 9.25
C ALA A 92 -2.79 -6.02 9.05
N ASP A 93 -3.84 -6.71 9.48
CA ASP A 93 -5.19 -6.19 9.35
C ASP A 93 -5.40 -4.93 10.20
N ASP A 94 -4.81 -4.90 11.39
CA ASP A 94 -4.88 -3.71 12.23
C ASP A 94 -4.28 -2.50 11.53
N VAL A 95 -3.13 -2.68 10.91
CA VAL A 95 -2.47 -1.59 10.19
C VAL A 95 -3.29 -1.20 8.97
N ARG A 96 -3.80 -2.18 8.26
CA ARG A 96 -4.62 -1.92 7.07
C ARG A 96 -5.84 -1.08 7.40
N CYS A 97 -6.53 -1.42 8.48
CA CYS A 97 -7.74 -0.69 8.86
C CYS A 97 -7.46 0.78 9.12
N LEU A 98 -6.40 1.07 9.85
CA LEU A 98 -6.05 2.45 10.13
C LEU A 98 -5.54 3.17 8.90
N LEU A 99 -4.77 2.46 8.07
CA LEU A 99 -4.23 3.04 6.86
C LEU A 99 -5.33 3.44 5.89
N LEU A 100 -6.32 2.59 5.71
CA LEU A 100 -7.44 2.89 4.83
C LEU A 100 -8.31 4.00 5.39
N GLY A 101 -8.44 4.06 6.71
CA GLY A 101 -9.16 5.16 7.34
C GLY A 101 -8.50 6.50 7.09
N MET A 102 -7.18 6.54 7.13
CA MET A 102 -6.44 7.76 6.82
C MET A 102 -6.62 8.15 5.35
N ALA A 103 -6.58 7.17 4.49
CA ALA A 103 -6.71 7.44 3.06
C ALA A 103 -8.11 7.91 2.69
N SER A 104 -9.11 7.43 3.43
CA SER A 104 -10.49 7.80 3.14
C SER A 104 -10.81 9.22 3.52
N GLY A 105 -10.04 9.74 4.36
CA GLY A 105 -10.28 11.08 4.59
C GLY A 105 -11.22 11.40 5.61
N GLN A 106 -11.68 11.52 5.43
CA GLN A 106 -12.36 11.93 5.84
C GLN A 106 -13.45 11.92 6.27
N GLN A 107 -13.81 11.76 6.44
CA GLN A 107 -14.77 11.70 6.76
C GLN A 107 -15.22 11.73 7.74
N THR A 108 -15.25 11.93 8.16
CA THR A 108 -15.71 11.99 8.83
C THR A 108 -16.36 12.41 9.37
N LEU A 109 -16.66 12.46 9.65
CA LEU A 109 -17.37 12.82 9.96
C LEU A 109 -17.65 13.15 10.26
#